data_50fbbbd2c50a7c753fef82627f12043f
#
_entry.id   50fbbbd2c50a7c753fef82627f12043f
#
_cell.length_a   1.000
_cell.length_b   1.000
_cell.length_c   1.000
_cell.angle_alpha   90.00
_cell.angle_beta   90.00
_cell.angle_gamma   90.00
#
_symmetry.space_group_name_H-M   'P 1'
#
loop_
_entity.id
_entity.type
_entity.pdbx_description
1 polymer ?
#
loop_
_entity_poly.entity_id
_entity_poly.type
_entity_poly.pdbx_seq_one_letter_code
_entity_poly.pdbx_strand_id
1 'polypeptide(L)'
;GNVAGRSEGKRKVEEDMMKRRYMIPLLILVVLGIAYWAGPRLPRTELNTDLPDLPVGIDRISEYVQDREARLPVKPDNQGIILWGDSVARPTTYVLLYLHGFTASRFEGQPIISDFVKEFRVNAYLPRLAAHGLQGTEAMLGMTPANLYNSAKEALVIAHKLGKKVIIMGTSTGCTLALMLAADFPRLVDALILYSPNIKIKNPMAPLLSGPWGLQISRAVHGGKYAVSDDPADSEDCKYWYCKYRLEAQVYLQQLLDMRMNRREFEKVSQPVFLGYYYKDSDHQDETIEVKAALNMFDELGTPKDEKRAVAFPNAGVHVIACGLSSKAIPEVRQQTFDFARQVLGMK
;
A
#
# COMPACT_ATOMS: atom_id res chain seq x y z
N GLY A 1 -4.60 80.66 4.51
CA GLY A 1 -3.82 79.61 5.11
C GLY A 1 -4.63 78.33 5.51
N ASN A 2 -5.62 77.89 4.68
CA ASN A 2 -6.47 76.78 5.14
C ASN A 2 -6.78 75.70 4.06
N VAL A 3 -6.10 75.74 2.91
CA VAL A 3 -6.37 74.76 1.85
C VAL A 3 -5.34 73.60 1.84
N ALA A 4 -4.08 73.88 2.21
CA ALA A 4 -3.02 72.90 2.22
C ALA A 4 -3.19 71.78 3.34
N GLY A 5 -3.65 72.16 4.53
CA GLY A 5 -3.87 71.19 5.61
C GLY A 5 -5.05 70.21 5.39
N ARG A 6 -6.05 70.63 4.53
CA ARG A 6 -7.19 69.77 4.16
C ARG A 6 -6.79 68.71 3.13
N SER A 7 -5.82 68.98 2.26
CA SER A 7 -5.33 68.04 1.22
C SER A 7 -4.42 66.96 1.83
N GLU A 8 -3.57 67.32 2.80
CA GLU A 8 -2.73 66.35 3.54
C GLU A 8 -3.54 65.39 4.40
N GLY A 9 -4.58 65.90 5.09
CA GLY A 9 -5.47 65.07 5.89
C GLY A 9 -6.23 64.03 5.02
N LYS A 10 -6.72 64.44 3.85
CA LYS A 10 -7.40 63.50 2.90
C LYS A 10 -6.45 62.45 2.38
N ARG A 11 -5.23 62.82 2.02
CA ARG A 11 -4.21 61.87 1.51
C ARG A 11 -3.80 60.87 2.56
N LYS A 12 -3.66 61.27 3.82
CA LYS A 12 -3.33 60.38 4.94
C LYS A 12 -4.48 59.43 5.24
N VAL A 13 -5.73 59.87 5.14
CA VAL A 13 -6.92 59.02 5.31
C VAL A 13 -7.04 57.99 4.17
N GLU A 14 -6.77 58.41 2.91
CA GLU A 14 -6.77 57.48 1.76
C GLU A 14 -5.63 56.46 1.84
N GLU A 15 -4.43 56.85 2.26
CA GLU A 15 -3.31 55.93 2.51
C GLU A 15 -3.62 54.93 3.65
N ASP A 16 -4.23 55.37 4.73
CA ASP A 16 -4.64 54.49 5.84
C ASP A 16 -5.79 53.57 5.44
N MET A 17 -6.75 54.03 4.63
CA MET A 17 -7.80 53.18 4.09
C MET A 17 -7.25 52.14 3.10
N MET A 18 -6.29 52.53 2.24
CA MET A 18 -5.61 51.61 1.33
C MET A 18 -4.81 50.55 2.12
N LYS A 19 -4.05 50.97 3.12
CA LYS A 19 -3.31 50.03 3.99
C LYS A 19 -4.25 49.06 4.69
N ARG A 20 -5.35 49.50 5.27
CA ARG A 20 -6.37 48.65 5.91
C ARG A 20 -6.99 47.66 4.92
N ARG A 21 -7.25 48.07 3.68
CA ARG A 21 -7.83 47.27 2.60
C ARG A 21 -6.98 46.03 2.25
N TYR A 22 -5.66 46.13 2.37
CA TYR A 22 -4.72 45.01 2.11
C TYR A 22 -4.25 44.31 3.38
N MET A 23 -4.11 45.03 4.49
CA MET A 23 -3.66 44.44 5.77
C MET A 23 -4.70 43.49 6.37
N ILE A 24 -5.99 43.81 6.31
CA ILE A 24 -7.06 42.97 6.87
C ILE A 24 -7.10 41.58 6.17
N PRO A 25 -7.17 41.51 4.80
CA PRO A 25 -7.11 40.20 4.13
C PRO A 25 -5.82 39.42 4.41
N LEU A 26 -4.67 40.12 4.46
CA LEU A 26 -3.40 39.50 4.78
C LEU A 26 -3.40 38.89 6.22
N LEU A 27 -3.91 39.65 7.19
CA LEU A 27 -4.05 39.19 8.57
C LEU A 27 -4.98 37.97 8.66
N ILE A 28 -6.10 37.99 7.93
CA ILE A 28 -7.01 36.84 7.86
C ILE A 28 -6.30 35.62 7.28
N LEU A 29 -5.55 35.77 6.19
CA LEU A 29 -4.78 34.69 5.60
C LEU A 29 -3.72 34.13 6.54
N VAL A 30 -3.03 34.99 7.29
CA VAL A 30 -2.06 34.58 8.33
C VAL A 30 -2.77 33.81 9.44
N VAL A 31 -3.90 34.30 9.96
CA VAL A 31 -4.67 33.63 11.00
C VAL A 31 -5.19 32.27 10.51
N LEU A 32 -5.72 32.20 9.28
CA LEU A 32 -6.14 30.93 8.68
C LEU A 32 -4.97 29.98 8.47
N GLY A 33 -3.81 30.49 8.06
CA GLY A 33 -2.58 29.71 7.97
C GLY A 33 -2.16 29.11 9.31
N ILE A 34 -2.15 29.95 10.36
CA ILE A 34 -1.83 29.51 11.73
C ILE A 34 -2.86 28.46 12.20
N ALA A 35 -4.15 28.71 12.00
CA ALA A 35 -5.22 27.78 12.36
C ALA A 35 -5.08 26.45 11.63
N TYR A 36 -4.72 26.47 10.34
CA TYR A 36 -4.44 25.27 9.57
C TYR A 36 -3.26 24.50 10.17
N TRP A 37 -2.11 25.13 10.39
CA TRP A 37 -0.91 24.48 10.89
C TRP A 37 -1.03 23.99 12.35
N ALA A 38 -1.84 24.66 13.17
CA ALA A 38 -2.18 24.24 14.53
C ALA A 38 -3.22 23.12 14.57
N GLY A 39 -3.73 22.67 13.42
CA GLY A 39 -4.76 21.64 13.32
C GLY A 39 -4.31 20.28 13.80
N PRO A 40 -5.26 19.46 14.30
CA PRO A 40 -4.96 18.12 14.79
C PRO A 40 -4.45 17.21 13.67
N ARG A 41 -3.53 16.33 14.03
CA ARG A 41 -2.97 15.28 13.17
C ARG A 41 -3.00 13.96 13.90
N LEU A 42 -3.15 12.85 13.18
CA LEU A 42 -2.87 11.55 13.75
C LEU A 42 -1.36 11.43 14.06
N PRO A 43 -0.99 10.77 15.16
CA PRO A 43 0.40 10.57 15.52
C PRO A 43 1.17 9.89 14.36
N ARG A 44 2.37 10.35 14.09
CA ARG A 44 3.29 9.61 13.22
C ARG A 44 3.90 8.48 14.04
N THR A 45 3.88 7.28 13.47
CA THR A 45 4.47 6.09 14.08
C THR A 45 5.89 5.91 13.56
N GLU A 46 6.84 5.71 14.45
CA GLU A 46 8.20 5.35 14.04
C GLU A 46 8.24 3.93 13.48
N LEU A 47 8.97 3.75 12.40
CA LEU A 47 9.20 2.45 11.77
C LEU A 47 10.59 1.97 12.17
N ASN A 48 10.65 0.83 12.85
CA ASN A 48 11.92 0.18 13.15
C ASN A 48 12.23 -0.91 12.12
N THR A 49 13.50 -1.28 12.02
CA THR A 49 14.00 -2.34 11.14
C THR A 49 14.37 -3.61 11.92
N ASP A 50 13.97 -3.74 13.19
CA ASP A 50 14.19 -4.95 13.94
C ASP A 50 13.29 -6.06 13.42
N LEU A 51 13.86 -7.22 13.13
CA LEU A 51 13.10 -8.42 12.79
C LEU A 51 12.64 -9.12 14.06
N PRO A 52 11.41 -9.65 14.09
CA PRO A 52 10.96 -10.42 15.23
C PRO A 52 11.73 -11.74 15.34
N ASP A 53 12.07 -12.13 16.56
CA ASP A 53 12.52 -13.50 16.82
C ASP A 53 11.32 -14.45 16.78
N LEU A 54 11.47 -15.51 16.00
CA LEU A 54 10.44 -16.52 15.81
C LEU A 54 11.02 -17.91 16.09
N PRO A 55 11.04 -18.38 17.34
CA PRO A 55 11.66 -19.63 17.74
C PRO A 55 10.79 -20.86 17.41
N VAL A 56 10.26 -20.90 16.17
CA VAL A 56 9.41 -21.98 15.66
C VAL A 56 10.10 -22.68 14.50
N GLY A 57 10.23 -24.01 14.57
CA GLY A 57 10.75 -24.84 13.47
C GLY A 57 9.70 -25.03 12.37
N ILE A 58 10.16 -25.52 11.22
CA ILE A 58 9.30 -25.77 10.06
C ILE A 58 8.23 -26.84 10.35
N ASP A 59 8.52 -27.78 11.20
CA ASP A 59 7.63 -28.85 11.66
C ASP A 59 6.38 -28.33 12.38
N ARG A 60 6.50 -27.17 13.04
CA ARG A 60 5.43 -26.54 13.81
C ARG A 60 4.91 -25.23 13.22
N ILE A 61 5.45 -24.79 12.09
CA ILE A 61 5.13 -23.47 11.54
C ILE A 61 3.66 -23.34 11.09
N SER A 62 3.07 -24.43 10.57
CA SER A 62 1.65 -24.46 10.20
C SER A 62 0.75 -24.33 11.42
N GLU A 63 1.04 -25.05 12.50
CA GLU A 63 0.33 -24.96 13.78
C GLU A 63 0.44 -23.53 14.35
N TYR A 64 1.64 -22.97 14.35
CA TYR A 64 1.87 -21.59 14.81
C TYR A 64 0.99 -20.57 14.06
N VAL A 65 0.93 -20.65 12.73
CA VAL A 65 0.10 -19.73 11.93
C VAL A 65 -1.38 -19.96 12.22
N GLN A 66 -1.84 -21.21 12.31
CA GLN A 66 -3.24 -21.55 12.61
C GLN A 66 -3.66 -21.06 14.00
N ASP A 67 -2.84 -21.28 15.01
CA ASP A 67 -3.11 -20.86 16.39
C ASP A 67 -3.20 -19.35 16.54
N ARG A 68 -2.38 -18.60 15.81
CA ARG A 68 -2.48 -17.13 15.78
C ARG A 68 -3.80 -16.65 15.21
N GLU A 69 -4.19 -17.22 14.09
CA GLU A 69 -5.46 -16.84 13.43
C GLU A 69 -6.68 -17.25 14.26
N ALA A 70 -6.63 -18.42 14.89
CA ALA A 70 -7.71 -18.92 15.74
C ALA A 70 -8.01 -18.06 16.99
N ARG A 71 -7.03 -17.27 17.46
CA ARG A 71 -7.19 -16.34 18.58
C ARG A 71 -7.92 -15.04 18.24
N LEU A 72 -8.23 -14.82 16.97
CA LEU A 72 -8.78 -13.57 16.47
C LEU A 72 -10.12 -13.81 15.79
N PRO A 73 -11.04 -12.85 15.82
CA PRO A 73 -12.31 -12.94 15.11
C PRO A 73 -12.10 -12.72 13.60
N VAL A 74 -11.44 -13.67 12.93
CA VAL A 74 -11.15 -13.57 11.51
C VAL A 74 -12.42 -13.75 10.68
N LYS A 75 -12.58 -12.98 9.62
CA LYS A 75 -13.62 -13.17 8.61
C LYS A 75 -13.39 -14.52 7.92
N PRO A 76 -14.45 -15.27 7.56
CA PRO A 76 -14.30 -16.51 6.80
C PRO A 76 -13.37 -16.33 5.58
N ASP A 77 -12.46 -17.28 5.39
CA ASP A 77 -11.48 -17.32 4.29
C ASP A 77 -10.46 -16.15 4.25
N ASN A 78 -10.40 -15.30 5.29
CA ASN A 78 -9.44 -14.19 5.35
C ASN A 78 -8.21 -14.49 6.23
N GLN A 79 -8.12 -15.65 6.84
CA GLN A 79 -6.98 -16.07 7.66
C GLN A 79 -5.68 -16.15 6.84
N GLY A 80 -4.56 -15.89 7.49
CA GLY A 80 -3.25 -16.21 6.94
C GLY A 80 -3.06 -17.72 6.79
N ILE A 81 -2.44 -18.16 5.70
CA ILE A 81 -2.23 -19.59 5.41
C ILE A 81 -0.86 -19.87 4.82
N ILE A 82 -0.40 -21.10 4.99
CA ILE A 82 0.74 -21.65 4.27
C ILE A 82 0.22 -22.60 3.19
N LEU A 83 0.71 -22.43 1.96
CA LEU A 83 0.53 -23.37 0.87
C LEU A 83 1.83 -24.14 0.69
N TRP A 84 1.76 -25.47 0.74
CA TRP A 84 2.90 -26.33 0.51
C TRP A 84 3.03 -26.69 -0.96
N GLY A 85 4.21 -26.53 -1.52
CA GLY A 85 4.51 -26.91 -2.91
C GLY A 85 4.64 -28.42 -3.13
N ASP A 86 4.70 -29.18 -2.03
CA ASP A 86 4.79 -30.65 -2.00
C ASP A 86 3.91 -31.17 -0.85
N SER A 87 3.64 -32.47 -0.85
CA SER A 87 2.90 -33.16 0.23
C SER A 87 3.66 -33.21 1.57
N VAL A 88 4.94 -32.93 1.57
CA VAL A 88 5.81 -32.94 2.76
C VAL A 88 6.21 -31.53 3.13
N ALA A 89 6.02 -31.18 4.41
CA ALA A 89 6.45 -29.91 4.97
C ALA A 89 7.99 -29.84 5.05
N ARG A 90 8.62 -29.31 4.02
CA ARG A 90 10.07 -29.08 3.93
C ARG A 90 10.38 -27.77 3.22
N PRO A 91 11.54 -27.14 3.50
CA PRO A 91 11.92 -25.91 2.81
C PRO A 91 12.11 -26.16 1.30
N THR A 92 11.59 -25.24 0.48
CA THR A 92 11.83 -25.23 -0.98
C THR A 92 13.01 -24.32 -1.34
N THR A 93 13.51 -24.44 -2.57
CA THR A 93 14.58 -23.53 -3.05
C THR A 93 14.10 -22.10 -3.07
N TYR A 94 12.91 -21.87 -3.63
CA TYR A 94 12.21 -20.59 -3.57
C TYR A 94 10.98 -20.71 -2.69
N VAL A 95 10.59 -19.62 -2.06
CA VAL A 95 9.31 -19.47 -1.34
C VAL A 95 8.63 -18.21 -1.82
N LEU A 96 7.32 -18.27 -1.99
CA LEU A 96 6.50 -17.12 -2.32
C LEU A 96 5.93 -16.50 -1.04
N LEU A 97 6.22 -15.24 -0.78
CA LEU A 97 5.54 -14.42 0.21
C LEU A 97 4.56 -13.51 -0.51
N TYR A 98 3.26 -13.65 -0.25
CA TYR A 98 2.25 -12.76 -0.85
C TYR A 98 1.77 -11.71 0.15
N LEU A 99 1.89 -10.44 -0.19
CA LEU A 99 1.41 -9.31 0.60
C LEU A 99 0.21 -8.66 -0.11
N HIS A 100 -0.96 -8.72 0.51
CA HIS A 100 -2.19 -8.16 -0.04
C HIS A 100 -2.27 -6.63 0.11
N GLY A 101 -3.20 -6.00 -0.61
CA GLY A 101 -3.44 -4.57 -0.61
C GLY A 101 -4.24 -4.07 0.59
N PHE A 102 -4.49 -2.75 0.57
CA PHE A 102 -5.29 -2.05 1.58
C PHE A 102 -6.74 -2.55 1.55
N THR A 103 -7.31 -2.78 2.72
CA THR A 103 -8.64 -3.37 2.95
C THR A 103 -8.83 -4.82 2.51
N ALA A 104 -7.89 -5.38 1.75
CA ALA A 104 -7.98 -6.67 1.10
C ALA A 104 -7.61 -7.86 2.01
N SER A 105 -7.62 -9.04 1.41
CA SER A 105 -7.12 -10.29 1.96
C SER A 105 -6.23 -11.01 0.95
N ARG A 106 -5.69 -12.17 1.34
CA ARG A 106 -4.90 -13.04 0.46
C ARG A 106 -5.61 -13.46 -0.84
N PHE A 107 -6.93 -13.34 -0.89
CA PHE A 107 -7.73 -13.73 -2.07
C PHE A 107 -7.47 -12.80 -3.27
N GLU A 108 -7.07 -11.56 -3.02
CA GLU A 108 -6.76 -10.55 -4.04
C GLU A 108 -5.73 -11.02 -5.10
N GLY A 109 -4.84 -11.93 -4.76
CA GLY A 109 -3.85 -12.50 -5.69
C GLY A 109 -4.24 -13.83 -6.33
N GLN A 110 -5.47 -14.32 -6.12
CA GLN A 110 -5.91 -15.58 -6.70
C GLN A 110 -6.53 -15.37 -8.10
N PRO A 111 -6.30 -16.29 -9.06
CA PRO A 111 -5.64 -17.58 -8.93
C PRO A 111 -4.12 -17.58 -9.13
N ILE A 112 -3.50 -16.43 -9.43
CA ILE A 112 -2.08 -16.37 -9.82
C ILE A 112 -1.17 -16.99 -8.75
N ILE A 113 -1.46 -16.78 -7.47
CA ILE A 113 -0.67 -17.36 -6.36
C ILE A 113 -0.72 -18.88 -6.42
N SER A 114 -1.92 -19.47 -6.46
CA SER A 114 -2.08 -20.94 -6.46
C SER A 114 -1.47 -21.56 -7.70
N ASP A 115 -1.59 -20.90 -8.85
CA ASP A 115 -0.99 -21.35 -10.11
C ASP A 115 0.53 -21.29 -10.04
N PHE A 116 1.11 -20.23 -9.43
CA PHE A 116 2.56 -20.10 -9.24
C PHE A 116 3.12 -21.19 -8.31
N VAL A 117 2.44 -21.42 -7.18
CA VAL A 117 2.80 -22.50 -6.23
C VAL A 117 2.81 -23.86 -6.93
N LYS A 118 1.79 -24.15 -7.71
CA LYS A 118 1.64 -25.42 -8.45
C LYS A 118 2.69 -25.58 -9.53
N GLU A 119 2.91 -24.54 -10.33
CA GLU A 119 3.84 -24.56 -11.47
C GLU A 119 5.29 -24.78 -11.05
N PHE A 120 5.72 -24.01 -10.05
CA PHE A 120 7.11 -24.01 -9.62
C PHE A 120 7.37 -24.88 -8.37
N ARG A 121 6.35 -25.57 -7.86
CA ARG A 121 6.42 -26.42 -6.67
C ARG A 121 7.11 -25.75 -5.49
N VAL A 122 6.77 -24.49 -5.24
CA VAL A 122 7.30 -23.69 -4.14
C VAL A 122 6.33 -23.64 -2.99
N ASN A 123 6.85 -23.53 -1.77
CA ASN A 123 6.00 -23.16 -0.63
C ASN A 123 5.58 -21.69 -0.76
N ALA A 124 4.44 -21.35 -0.18
CA ALA A 124 4.01 -19.97 -0.08
C ALA A 124 3.45 -19.65 1.30
N TYR A 125 3.70 -18.43 1.76
CA TYR A 125 3.02 -17.85 2.91
C TYR A 125 2.19 -16.66 2.47
N LEU A 126 0.91 -16.71 2.80
CA LEU A 126 -0.08 -15.69 2.51
C LEU A 126 -0.58 -15.14 3.85
N PRO A 127 0.10 -14.14 4.45
CA PRO A 127 -0.29 -13.58 5.74
C PRO A 127 -1.60 -12.82 5.66
N ARG A 128 -2.28 -12.73 6.78
CA ARG A 128 -3.24 -11.69 7.07
C ARG A 128 -2.48 -10.52 7.70
N LEU A 129 -2.40 -9.39 7.01
CA LEU A 129 -1.71 -8.21 7.51
C LEU A 129 -2.45 -7.59 8.71
N ALA A 130 -1.73 -6.82 9.52
CA ALA A 130 -2.28 -6.20 10.72
C ALA A 130 -3.56 -5.42 10.43
N ALA A 131 -4.56 -5.59 11.30
CA ALA A 131 -5.90 -4.98 11.24
C ALA A 131 -6.77 -5.35 10.02
N HIS A 132 -6.30 -6.22 9.13
CA HIS A 132 -7.06 -6.72 7.98
C HIS A 132 -7.78 -8.04 8.31
N GLY A 133 -8.83 -8.36 7.53
CA GLY A 133 -9.52 -9.63 7.56
C GLY A 133 -10.21 -9.97 8.90
N LEU A 134 -10.51 -9.01 9.76
CA LEU A 134 -11.17 -9.20 11.04
C LEU A 134 -12.66 -8.83 10.97
N GLN A 135 -13.48 -9.54 11.75
CA GLN A 135 -14.85 -9.17 12.01
C GLN A 135 -14.92 -7.99 13.00
N GLY A 136 -15.96 -7.21 12.92
CA GLY A 136 -16.23 -6.12 13.85
C GLY A 136 -16.68 -4.84 13.16
N THR A 137 -17.22 -3.92 13.97
CA THR A 137 -17.80 -2.66 13.48
C THR A 137 -16.76 -1.56 13.25
N GLU A 138 -15.58 -1.67 13.88
CA GLU A 138 -14.50 -0.70 13.82
C GLU A 138 -13.34 -1.21 12.92
N ALA A 139 -13.71 -1.79 11.75
CA ALA A 139 -12.75 -2.35 10.82
C ALA A 139 -11.58 -1.40 10.53
N MET A 140 -10.36 -1.91 10.56
CA MET A 140 -9.10 -1.21 10.32
C MET A 140 -8.76 -0.05 11.29
N LEU A 141 -9.52 0.17 12.37
CA LEU A 141 -9.20 1.22 13.36
C LEU A 141 -7.80 1.02 13.97
N GLY A 142 -7.39 -0.21 14.17
CA GLY A 142 -6.08 -0.55 14.73
C GLY A 142 -4.93 -0.55 13.72
N MET A 143 -5.16 -0.24 12.44
CA MET A 143 -4.08 -0.15 11.46
C MET A 143 -3.24 1.10 11.69
N THR A 144 -1.93 0.91 11.82
CA THR A 144 -0.92 1.99 11.83
C THR A 144 0.22 1.62 10.90
N PRO A 145 1.04 2.57 10.42
CA PRO A 145 2.23 2.26 9.62
C PRO A 145 3.15 1.24 10.29
N ALA A 146 3.36 1.37 11.62
CA ALA A 146 4.25 0.47 12.35
C ALA A 146 3.71 -0.95 12.45
N ASN A 147 2.44 -1.16 12.83
CA ASN A 147 1.94 -2.53 12.97
C ASN A 147 1.73 -3.22 11.62
N LEU A 148 1.39 -2.45 10.58
CA LEU A 148 1.32 -2.96 9.22
C LEU A 148 2.70 -3.43 8.74
N TYR A 149 3.74 -2.61 8.92
CA TYR A 149 5.10 -2.98 8.56
C TYR A 149 5.64 -4.13 9.43
N ASN A 150 5.36 -4.13 10.74
CA ASN A 150 5.75 -5.23 11.64
C ASN A 150 5.12 -6.56 11.21
N SER A 151 3.87 -6.57 10.76
CA SER A 151 3.25 -7.79 10.24
C SER A 151 3.90 -8.29 8.95
N ALA A 152 4.37 -7.37 8.08
CA ALA A 152 5.11 -7.73 6.88
C ALA A 152 6.53 -8.27 7.20
N LYS A 153 7.22 -7.69 8.19
CA LYS A 153 8.51 -8.21 8.68
C LYS A 153 8.38 -9.61 9.28
N GLU A 154 7.37 -9.84 10.08
CA GLU A 154 7.09 -11.17 10.62
C GLU A 154 6.79 -12.18 9.50
N ALA A 155 6.02 -11.75 8.49
CA ALA A 155 5.74 -12.59 7.32
C ALA A 155 7.02 -12.96 6.55
N LEU A 156 7.98 -12.04 6.44
CA LEU A 156 9.29 -12.31 5.85
C LEU A 156 10.07 -13.36 6.66
N VAL A 157 10.07 -13.26 7.98
CA VAL A 157 10.72 -14.25 8.86
C VAL A 157 10.07 -15.62 8.72
N ILE A 158 8.74 -15.70 8.64
CA ILE A 158 8.02 -16.96 8.38
C ILE A 158 8.41 -17.54 7.02
N ALA A 159 8.43 -16.70 5.97
CA ALA A 159 8.81 -17.14 4.62
C ALA A 159 10.22 -17.77 4.59
N HIS A 160 11.19 -17.20 5.32
CA HIS A 160 12.53 -17.77 5.42
C HIS A 160 12.61 -19.15 6.10
N LYS A 161 11.58 -19.54 6.86
CA LYS A 161 11.50 -20.91 7.39
C LYS A 161 10.96 -21.90 6.34
N LEU A 162 10.21 -21.39 5.35
CA LEU A 162 9.57 -22.20 4.32
C LEU A 162 10.42 -22.37 3.05
N GLY A 163 11.43 -21.53 2.85
CA GLY A 163 12.31 -21.62 1.68
C GLY A 163 13.60 -20.84 1.85
N LYS A 164 14.55 -21.10 0.93
CA LYS A 164 15.90 -20.50 0.99
C LYS A 164 15.97 -19.12 0.35
N LYS A 165 15.19 -18.90 -0.72
CA LYS A 165 15.13 -17.66 -1.49
C LYS A 165 13.71 -17.13 -1.47
N VAL A 166 13.52 -15.89 -1.03
CA VAL A 166 12.19 -15.29 -0.88
C VAL A 166 11.85 -14.41 -2.08
N ILE A 167 10.78 -14.79 -2.78
CA ILE A 167 10.11 -13.94 -3.77
C ILE A 167 8.94 -13.28 -3.07
N ILE A 168 8.91 -11.96 -3.01
CA ILE A 168 7.74 -11.23 -2.50
C ILE A 168 6.85 -10.85 -3.68
N MET A 169 5.64 -11.40 -3.71
CA MET A 169 4.57 -10.99 -4.61
C MET A 169 3.61 -10.09 -3.84
N GLY A 170 3.21 -8.97 -4.41
CA GLY A 170 2.29 -8.07 -3.74
C GLY A 170 1.33 -7.39 -4.70
N THR A 171 0.22 -6.89 -4.14
CA THR A 171 -0.73 -6.04 -4.85
C THR A 171 -0.88 -4.73 -4.09
N SER A 172 -0.87 -3.60 -4.81
CA SER A 172 -1.18 -2.27 -4.25
C SER A 172 -0.30 -1.92 -3.03
N THR A 173 -0.86 -1.74 -1.85
CA THR A 173 -0.14 -1.50 -0.59
C THR A 173 0.77 -2.67 -0.20
N GLY A 174 0.44 -3.90 -0.62
CA GLY A 174 1.34 -5.04 -0.48
C GLY A 174 2.67 -4.84 -1.22
N CYS A 175 2.65 -4.16 -2.38
CA CYS A 175 3.86 -3.77 -3.09
C CYS A 175 4.64 -2.68 -2.35
N THR A 176 3.95 -1.71 -1.71
CA THR A 176 4.58 -0.71 -0.83
C THR A 176 5.41 -1.40 0.24
N LEU A 177 4.82 -2.39 0.93
CA LEU A 177 5.51 -3.19 1.95
C LEU A 177 6.64 -4.05 1.37
N ALA A 178 6.45 -4.62 0.18
CA ALA A 178 7.47 -5.41 -0.52
C ALA A 178 8.72 -4.57 -0.84
N LEU A 179 8.53 -3.35 -1.36
CA LEU A 179 9.62 -2.38 -1.61
C LEU A 179 10.34 -1.99 -0.33
N MET A 180 9.59 -1.74 0.76
CA MET A 180 10.18 -1.45 2.07
C MET A 180 11.02 -2.60 2.59
N LEU A 181 10.52 -3.84 2.52
CA LEU A 181 11.27 -5.03 2.94
C LEU A 181 12.52 -5.25 2.10
N ALA A 182 12.44 -5.07 0.78
CA ALA A 182 13.57 -5.20 -0.12
C ALA A 182 14.65 -4.14 0.14
N ALA A 183 14.26 -2.89 0.44
CA ALA A 183 15.16 -1.80 0.76
C ALA A 183 15.84 -1.97 2.14
N ASP A 184 15.08 -2.41 3.16
CA ASP A 184 15.59 -2.54 4.53
C ASP A 184 16.32 -3.87 4.77
N PHE A 185 15.94 -4.94 4.05
CA PHE A 185 16.49 -6.29 4.19
C PHE A 185 16.96 -6.89 2.86
N PRO A 186 17.90 -6.22 2.14
CA PRO A 186 18.27 -6.62 0.77
C PRO A 186 18.87 -8.03 0.66
N ARG A 187 19.37 -8.61 1.76
CA ARG A 187 19.89 -9.98 1.80
C ARG A 187 18.84 -11.04 2.10
N LEU A 188 17.63 -10.62 2.48
CA LEU A 188 16.52 -11.51 2.82
C LEU A 188 15.42 -11.54 1.76
N VAL A 189 15.50 -10.70 0.74
CA VAL A 189 14.55 -10.65 -0.36
C VAL A 189 15.31 -10.91 -1.66
N ASP A 190 14.93 -11.94 -2.40
CA ASP A 190 15.62 -12.37 -3.61
C ASP A 190 14.98 -11.83 -4.89
N ALA A 191 13.67 -11.56 -4.90
CA ALA A 191 12.97 -10.96 -6.05
C ALA A 191 11.64 -10.34 -5.64
N LEU A 192 11.14 -9.43 -6.48
CA LEU A 192 9.84 -8.78 -6.31
C LEU A 192 8.94 -9.02 -7.53
N ILE A 193 7.66 -9.32 -7.27
CA ILE A 193 6.58 -9.35 -8.26
C ILE A 193 5.51 -8.36 -7.77
N LEU A 194 5.41 -7.22 -8.43
CA LEU A 194 4.60 -6.09 -8.00
C LEU A 194 3.41 -5.89 -8.94
N TYR A 195 2.19 -6.02 -8.43
CA TYR A 195 0.97 -5.74 -9.17
C TYR A 195 0.35 -4.43 -8.73
N SER A 196 0.21 -3.48 -9.65
CA SER A 196 -0.39 -2.15 -9.41
C SER A 196 0.14 -1.48 -8.12
N PRO A 197 1.47 -1.27 -7.97
CA PRO A 197 2.06 -0.83 -6.71
C PRO A 197 1.54 0.53 -6.27
N ASN A 198 1.11 0.64 -5.02
CA ASN A 198 0.69 1.90 -4.43
C ASN A 198 1.90 2.74 -4.01
N ILE A 199 2.43 3.48 -4.96
CA ILE A 199 3.48 4.48 -4.74
C ILE A 199 2.86 5.84 -4.43
N LYS A 200 1.75 6.14 -5.10
CA LYS A 200 0.96 7.35 -4.91
C LYS A 200 -0.50 7.06 -5.25
N ILE A 201 -1.39 7.49 -4.37
CA ILE A 201 -2.83 7.42 -4.59
C ILE A 201 -3.20 8.39 -5.73
N LYS A 202 -4.04 7.95 -6.68
CA LYS A 202 -4.45 8.75 -7.84
C LYS A 202 -5.24 9.99 -7.46
N ASN A 203 -6.03 9.94 -6.38
CA ASN A 203 -6.80 11.08 -5.90
C ASN A 203 -5.85 12.22 -5.51
N PRO A 204 -5.92 13.41 -6.17
CA PRO A 204 -5.02 14.53 -5.91
C PRO A 204 -5.17 15.13 -4.51
N MET A 205 -6.26 14.85 -3.80
CA MET A 205 -6.48 15.29 -2.42
C MET A 205 -5.86 14.35 -1.38
N ALA A 206 -5.39 13.16 -1.78
CA ALA A 206 -4.83 12.18 -0.86
C ALA A 206 -3.68 12.73 0.01
N PRO A 207 -2.75 13.57 -0.48
CA PRO A 207 -1.70 14.16 0.35
C PRO A 207 -2.20 15.00 1.53
N LEU A 208 -3.44 15.52 1.47
CA LEU A 208 -4.03 16.28 2.59
C LEU A 208 -4.35 15.38 3.79
N LEU A 209 -4.52 14.07 3.57
CA LEU A 209 -4.90 13.12 4.63
C LEU A 209 -3.86 13.06 5.75
N SER A 210 -2.57 13.11 5.43
CA SER A 210 -1.47 13.06 6.40
C SER A 210 -1.15 14.43 7.03
N GLY A 211 -1.76 15.50 6.51
CA GLY A 211 -1.60 16.87 6.97
C GLY A 211 -2.45 17.24 8.18
N PRO A 212 -2.37 18.51 8.62
CA PRO A 212 -3.28 19.05 9.62
C PRO A 212 -4.73 18.93 9.16
N TRP A 213 -5.63 18.60 10.08
CA TRP A 213 -7.06 18.42 9.78
C TRP A 213 -7.39 17.27 8.81
N GLY A 214 -6.42 16.47 8.37
CA GLY A 214 -6.61 15.45 7.34
C GLY A 214 -7.74 14.48 7.67
N LEU A 215 -7.78 13.96 8.89
CA LEU A 215 -8.86 13.08 9.34
C LEU A 215 -10.21 13.81 9.40
N GLN A 216 -10.25 15.06 9.84
CA GLN A 216 -11.48 15.86 9.94
C GLN A 216 -12.03 16.20 8.56
N ILE A 217 -11.13 16.56 7.62
CA ILE A 217 -11.49 16.79 6.20
C ILE A 217 -12.05 15.50 5.60
N SER A 218 -11.36 14.38 5.78
CA SER A 218 -11.86 13.08 5.30
C SER A 218 -13.23 12.73 5.87
N ARG A 219 -13.44 12.93 7.18
CA ARG A 219 -14.74 12.69 7.82
C ARG A 219 -15.84 13.62 7.30
N ALA A 220 -15.52 14.86 6.99
CA ALA A 220 -16.49 15.81 6.41
C ALA A 220 -16.89 15.38 4.99
N VAL A 221 -15.92 14.96 4.16
CA VAL A 221 -16.16 14.47 2.80
C VAL A 221 -17.03 13.19 2.79
N HIS A 222 -16.76 12.25 3.71
CA HIS A 222 -17.50 10.99 3.79
C HIS A 222 -18.80 11.06 4.65
N GLY A 223 -19.11 12.20 5.21
CA GLY A 223 -20.30 12.37 6.08
C GLY A 223 -20.24 11.59 7.39
N GLY A 224 -19.04 11.19 7.87
CA GLY A 224 -18.88 10.42 9.09
C GLY A 224 -17.48 9.85 9.31
N LYS A 225 -17.37 8.84 10.17
CA LYS A 225 -16.08 8.25 10.55
C LYS A 225 -15.67 7.02 9.73
N TYR A 226 -16.48 6.64 8.72
CA TYR A 226 -16.23 5.46 7.90
C TYR A 226 -16.13 5.84 6.42
N ALA A 227 -15.22 5.16 5.72
CA ALA A 227 -15.35 4.96 4.29
C ALA A 227 -16.32 3.80 4.05
N VAL A 228 -17.20 3.96 3.09
CA VAL A 228 -18.20 2.94 2.70
C VAL A 228 -18.14 2.82 1.17
N SER A 229 -17.99 1.59 0.65
CA SER A 229 -18.11 1.34 -0.78
C SER A 229 -19.58 1.27 -1.20
N ASP A 230 -19.83 1.40 -2.49
CA ASP A 230 -21.15 1.26 -3.09
C ASP A 230 -21.56 -0.22 -3.25
N ASP A 231 -20.63 -1.16 -3.00
CA ASP A 231 -20.89 -2.59 -3.12
C ASP A 231 -21.89 -3.07 -2.07
N PRO A 232 -22.82 -3.98 -2.43
CA PRO A 232 -23.67 -4.62 -1.44
C PRO A 232 -22.85 -5.31 -0.35
N ALA A 233 -23.27 -5.18 0.91
CA ALA A 233 -22.52 -5.69 2.05
C ALA A 233 -22.34 -7.23 2.04
N ASP A 234 -23.20 -7.94 1.32
CA ASP A 234 -23.17 -9.39 1.10
C ASP A 234 -22.51 -9.80 -0.22
N SER A 235 -21.91 -8.84 -0.96
CA SER A 235 -21.18 -9.14 -2.19
C SER A 235 -19.94 -9.99 -1.91
N GLU A 236 -19.46 -10.70 -2.94
CA GLU A 236 -18.23 -11.49 -2.84
C GLU A 236 -17.00 -10.59 -2.60
N ASP A 237 -17.01 -9.37 -3.15
CA ASP A 237 -15.98 -8.38 -2.87
C ASP A 237 -15.93 -8.03 -1.39
N CYS A 238 -17.06 -7.78 -0.74
CA CYS A 238 -17.14 -7.50 0.71
C CYS A 238 -16.76 -8.70 1.59
N LYS A 239 -16.75 -9.91 1.06
CA LYS A 239 -16.20 -11.07 1.76
C LYS A 239 -14.67 -10.95 1.92
N TYR A 240 -13.96 -10.47 0.92
CA TYR A 240 -12.50 -10.46 0.86
C TYR A 240 -11.88 -9.08 1.06
N TRP A 241 -12.65 -8.01 0.93
CA TRP A 241 -12.28 -6.63 1.23
C TRP A 241 -13.16 -6.07 2.35
N TYR A 242 -12.71 -4.97 2.95
CA TYR A 242 -13.59 -4.18 3.80
C TYR A 242 -14.35 -3.17 2.96
N CYS A 243 -15.65 -3.36 2.80
CA CYS A 243 -16.55 -2.40 2.17
C CYS A 243 -16.96 -1.25 3.11
N LYS A 244 -16.67 -1.38 4.41
CA LYS A 244 -16.83 -0.34 5.42
C LYS A 244 -15.70 -0.41 6.42
N TYR A 245 -14.96 0.70 6.57
CA TYR A 245 -13.81 0.77 7.46
C TYR A 245 -13.56 2.18 7.99
N ARG A 246 -12.76 2.30 9.03
CA ARG A 246 -12.42 3.55 9.70
C ARG A 246 -11.48 4.41 8.85
N LEU A 247 -11.81 5.71 8.74
CA LEU A 247 -11.04 6.68 7.95
C LEU A 247 -9.64 6.94 8.49
N GLU A 248 -9.37 6.64 9.76
CA GLU A 248 -8.04 6.68 10.34
C GLU A 248 -7.05 5.84 9.54
N ALA A 249 -7.49 4.70 8.99
CA ALA A 249 -6.65 3.83 8.17
C ALA A 249 -6.18 4.50 6.87
N GLN A 250 -7.02 5.33 6.23
CA GLN A 250 -6.61 6.09 5.04
C GLN A 250 -5.52 7.12 5.37
N VAL A 251 -5.65 7.80 6.52
CA VAL A 251 -4.64 8.75 6.99
C VAL A 251 -3.31 8.04 7.24
N TYR A 252 -3.33 6.90 7.90
CA TYR A 252 -2.13 6.10 8.17
C TYR A 252 -1.52 5.50 6.91
N LEU A 253 -2.34 5.08 5.93
CA LEU A 253 -1.85 4.67 4.62
C LEU A 253 -1.08 5.80 3.94
N GLN A 254 -1.66 7.01 3.90
CA GLN A 254 -0.99 8.16 3.30
C GLN A 254 0.30 8.52 4.04
N GLN A 255 0.32 8.46 5.37
CA GLN A 255 1.56 8.66 6.16
C GLN A 255 2.64 7.64 5.78
N LEU A 256 2.28 6.36 5.58
CA LEU A 256 3.22 5.32 5.16
C LEU A 256 3.84 5.64 3.80
N LEU A 257 3.00 6.06 2.83
CA LEU A 257 3.47 6.45 1.50
C LEU A 257 4.41 7.66 1.57
N ASP A 258 4.04 8.71 2.31
CA ASP A 258 4.86 9.93 2.48
C ASP A 258 6.22 9.64 3.11
N MET A 259 6.28 8.67 4.03
CA MET A 259 7.53 8.30 4.71
C MET A 259 8.46 7.46 3.85
N ARG A 260 7.91 6.55 3.02
CA ARG A 260 8.70 5.47 2.43
C ARG A 260 8.70 5.44 0.89
N MET A 261 7.71 6.04 0.22
CA MET A 261 7.64 5.99 -1.25
C MET A 261 8.36 7.19 -1.87
N ASN A 262 9.68 7.11 -1.89
CA ASN A 262 10.55 8.13 -2.42
C ASN A 262 11.82 7.53 -3.05
N ARG A 263 12.47 8.28 -3.90
CA ARG A 263 13.66 7.88 -4.67
C ARG A 263 14.76 7.25 -3.81
N ARG A 264 15.04 7.82 -2.64
CA ARG A 264 16.10 7.30 -1.74
C ARG A 264 15.81 5.84 -1.32
N GLU A 265 14.55 5.49 -1.12
CA GLU A 265 14.16 4.13 -0.77
C GLU A 265 14.19 3.21 -2.00
N PHE A 266 13.79 3.71 -3.18
CA PHE A 266 13.79 2.93 -4.42
C PHE A 266 15.21 2.55 -4.88
N GLU A 267 16.16 3.47 -4.79
CA GLU A 267 17.57 3.23 -5.15
C GLU A 267 18.25 2.12 -4.31
N LYS A 268 17.69 1.78 -3.13
CA LYS A 268 18.18 0.66 -2.30
C LYS A 268 17.71 -0.71 -2.78
N VAL A 269 16.64 -0.76 -3.57
CA VAL A 269 16.06 -2.00 -4.10
C VAL A 269 16.88 -2.44 -5.31
N SER A 270 17.67 -3.50 -5.16
CA SER A 270 18.57 -4.02 -6.18
C SER A 270 18.22 -5.43 -6.67
N GLN A 271 17.17 -6.02 -6.11
CA GLN A 271 16.69 -7.35 -6.48
C GLN A 271 16.01 -7.34 -7.86
N PRO A 272 15.90 -8.47 -8.57
CA PRO A 272 15.07 -8.61 -9.75
C PRO A 272 13.62 -8.19 -9.49
N VAL A 273 13.02 -7.39 -10.40
CA VAL A 273 11.67 -6.85 -10.24
C VAL A 273 10.80 -7.05 -11.47
N PHE A 274 9.63 -7.65 -11.26
CA PHE A 274 8.52 -7.61 -12.20
C PHE A 274 7.50 -6.57 -11.74
N LEU A 275 7.08 -5.67 -12.64
CA LEU A 275 6.01 -4.69 -12.43
C LEU A 275 4.88 -4.94 -13.42
N GLY A 276 3.69 -5.30 -12.93
CA GLY A 276 2.46 -5.37 -13.70
C GLY A 276 1.48 -4.28 -13.30
N TYR A 277 0.82 -3.66 -14.27
CA TYR A 277 -0.14 -2.58 -14.00
C TYR A 277 -1.21 -2.49 -15.09
N TYR A 278 -2.41 -1.96 -14.71
CA TYR A 278 -3.46 -1.68 -15.67
C TYR A 278 -3.22 -0.34 -16.35
N TYR A 279 -3.02 -0.38 -17.65
CA TYR A 279 -2.94 0.81 -18.51
C TYR A 279 -3.28 0.43 -19.94
N LYS A 280 -4.25 1.09 -20.55
CA LYS A 280 -4.61 1.00 -21.95
C LYS A 280 -4.30 2.32 -22.67
N ASP A 281 -4.76 3.44 -22.11
CA ASP A 281 -4.54 4.81 -22.59
C ASP A 281 -4.74 5.79 -21.41
N SER A 282 -4.68 7.09 -21.66
CA SER A 282 -4.83 8.14 -20.64
C SER A 282 -6.16 8.08 -19.88
N ASP A 283 -7.22 7.65 -20.56
CA ASP A 283 -8.59 7.64 -20.02
C ASP A 283 -8.97 6.29 -19.42
N HIS A 284 -8.26 5.23 -19.82
CA HIS A 284 -8.46 3.86 -19.38
C HIS A 284 -7.20 3.31 -18.72
N GLN A 285 -7.02 3.63 -17.47
CA GLN A 285 -5.89 3.21 -16.63
C GLN A 285 -6.35 2.99 -15.20
N ASP A 286 -5.45 2.55 -14.36
CA ASP A 286 -5.71 2.34 -12.94
C ASP A 286 -6.30 3.61 -12.29
N GLU A 287 -7.44 3.46 -11.61
CA GLU A 287 -8.17 4.56 -10.99
C GLU A 287 -7.84 4.72 -9.49
N THR A 288 -7.13 3.76 -8.92
CA THR A 288 -6.76 3.75 -7.51
C THR A 288 -5.39 4.38 -7.28
N ILE A 289 -4.40 4.04 -8.12
CA ILE A 289 -3.02 4.52 -8.00
C ILE A 289 -2.62 5.36 -9.21
N GLU A 290 -1.62 6.23 -9.03
CA GLU A 290 -1.01 6.98 -10.12
C GLU A 290 0.00 6.09 -10.87
N VAL A 291 -0.36 5.60 -12.06
CA VAL A 291 0.48 4.71 -12.89
C VAL A 291 1.84 5.34 -13.18
N LYS A 292 1.86 6.66 -13.46
CA LYS A 292 3.12 7.38 -13.69
C LYS A 292 4.07 7.32 -12.49
N ALA A 293 3.55 7.40 -11.27
CA ALA A 293 4.37 7.27 -10.07
C ALA A 293 4.97 5.86 -9.92
N ALA A 294 4.21 4.83 -10.27
CA ALA A 294 4.70 3.45 -10.30
C ALA A 294 5.82 3.24 -11.34
N LEU A 295 5.68 3.84 -12.52
CA LEU A 295 6.71 3.79 -13.56
C LEU A 295 7.96 4.60 -13.19
N ASN A 296 7.81 5.79 -12.60
CA ASN A 296 8.94 6.57 -12.11
C ASN A 296 9.70 5.78 -11.00
N MET A 297 8.98 5.18 -10.06
CA MET A 297 9.59 4.29 -9.05
C MET A 297 10.40 3.18 -9.73
N PHE A 298 9.82 2.49 -10.73
CA PHE A 298 10.48 1.40 -11.44
C PHE A 298 11.77 1.85 -12.13
N ASP A 299 11.80 3.05 -12.71
CA ASP A 299 13.01 3.64 -13.32
C ASP A 299 14.08 3.95 -12.26
N GLU A 300 13.67 4.38 -11.06
CA GLU A 300 14.53 4.75 -9.94
C GLU A 300 15.06 3.56 -9.12
N LEU A 301 14.61 2.31 -9.40
CA LEU A 301 15.14 1.13 -8.73
C LEU A 301 16.63 0.94 -9.02
N GLY A 302 17.40 0.54 -7.99
CA GLY A 302 18.79 0.13 -8.11
C GLY A 302 18.98 -1.19 -8.87
N THR A 303 17.91 -1.88 -9.23
CA THR A 303 17.92 -3.13 -10.01
C THR A 303 18.53 -2.94 -11.40
N PRO A 304 19.46 -3.82 -11.85
CA PRO A 304 19.97 -3.83 -13.22
C PRO A 304 18.83 -3.90 -14.25
N LYS A 305 19.03 -3.25 -15.42
CA LYS A 305 17.98 -3.16 -16.46
C LYS A 305 17.54 -4.50 -17.02
N ASP A 306 18.44 -5.46 -17.12
CA ASP A 306 18.19 -6.83 -17.60
C ASP A 306 17.51 -7.72 -16.56
N GLU A 307 17.47 -7.29 -15.29
CA GLU A 307 16.80 -7.97 -14.19
C GLU A 307 15.44 -7.35 -13.82
N LYS A 308 14.99 -6.33 -14.54
CA LYS A 308 13.68 -5.72 -14.26
C LYS A 308 12.79 -5.64 -15.51
N ARG A 309 11.50 -5.91 -15.33
CA ARG A 309 10.49 -5.93 -16.40
C ARG A 309 9.22 -5.22 -15.96
N ALA A 310 8.74 -4.26 -16.75
CA ALA A 310 7.45 -3.61 -16.58
C ALA A 310 6.51 -4.01 -17.72
N VAL A 311 5.26 -4.39 -17.38
CA VAL A 311 4.24 -4.85 -18.33
C VAL A 311 2.91 -4.16 -18.04
N ALA A 312 2.38 -3.46 -19.04
CA ALA A 312 1.01 -2.96 -19.03
C ALA A 312 0.03 -4.07 -19.44
N PHE A 313 -1.09 -4.17 -18.73
CA PHE A 313 -2.17 -5.11 -19.03
C PHE A 313 -3.44 -4.33 -19.44
N PRO A 314 -3.55 -3.95 -20.73
CA PRO A 314 -4.64 -3.09 -21.21
C PRO A 314 -6.04 -3.72 -21.09
N ASN A 315 -6.09 -5.05 -20.98
CA ASN A 315 -7.33 -5.80 -20.87
C ASN A 315 -7.76 -6.05 -19.41
N ALA A 316 -6.92 -5.72 -18.41
CA ALA A 316 -7.26 -6.00 -17.00
C ALA A 316 -8.52 -5.26 -16.56
N GLY A 317 -8.66 -3.98 -16.92
CA GLY A 317 -9.84 -3.16 -16.65
C GLY A 317 -10.04 -2.77 -15.18
N VAL A 318 -9.14 -3.21 -14.28
CA VAL A 318 -9.23 -3.00 -12.83
C VAL A 318 -7.86 -2.84 -12.20
N HIS A 319 -7.84 -2.23 -11.00
CA HIS A 319 -6.64 -2.08 -10.18
C HIS A 319 -6.00 -3.42 -9.78
N VAL A 320 -6.81 -4.38 -9.33
CA VAL A 320 -6.35 -5.69 -8.83
C VAL A 320 -6.17 -6.69 -9.98
N ILE A 321 -5.16 -6.44 -10.82
CA ILE A 321 -4.94 -7.16 -12.09
C ILE A 321 -4.75 -8.67 -11.95
N ALA A 322 -4.37 -9.16 -10.77
CA ALA A 322 -4.14 -10.58 -10.47
C ALA A 322 -5.36 -11.26 -9.83
N CYS A 323 -6.47 -10.54 -9.60
CA CYS A 323 -7.67 -11.07 -8.95
C CYS A 323 -8.65 -11.66 -9.97
N GLY A 324 -8.94 -12.95 -9.84
CA GLY A 324 -9.86 -13.66 -10.72
C GLY A 324 -11.33 -13.24 -10.62
N LEU A 325 -11.73 -12.52 -9.56
CA LEU A 325 -13.09 -12.00 -9.43
C LEU A 325 -13.37 -10.84 -10.39
N SER A 326 -12.37 -10.04 -10.71
CA SER A 326 -12.58 -8.76 -11.38
C SER A 326 -11.70 -8.54 -12.62
N SER A 327 -10.46 -9.06 -12.63
CA SER A 327 -9.54 -8.86 -13.74
C SER A 327 -9.91 -9.70 -14.97
N LYS A 328 -9.90 -9.06 -16.13
CA LYS A 328 -10.12 -9.73 -17.44
C LYS A 328 -8.81 -10.21 -18.09
N ALA A 329 -7.67 -10.00 -17.44
CA ALA A 329 -6.33 -10.31 -18.00
C ALA A 329 -5.60 -11.42 -17.21
N ILE A 330 -6.30 -12.29 -16.51
CA ILE A 330 -5.68 -13.35 -15.70
C ILE A 330 -4.73 -14.23 -16.52
N PRO A 331 -5.07 -14.71 -17.74
CA PRO A 331 -4.15 -15.51 -18.54
C PRO A 331 -2.85 -14.76 -18.89
N GLU A 332 -2.95 -13.48 -19.27
CA GLU A 332 -1.81 -12.64 -19.65
C GLU A 332 -0.93 -12.31 -18.44
N VAL A 333 -1.56 -11.98 -17.29
CA VAL A 333 -0.84 -11.71 -16.03
C VAL A 333 -0.07 -12.95 -15.59
N ARG A 334 -0.71 -14.13 -15.62
CA ARG A 334 -0.07 -15.42 -15.34
C ARG A 334 1.13 -15.64 -16.25
N GLN A 335 0.94 -15.55 -17.57
CA GLN A 335 1.98 -15.80 -18.55
C GLN A 335 3.20 -14.91 -18.32
N GLN A 336 3.01 -13.59 -18.20
CA GLN A 336 4.10 -12.64 -18.02
C GLN A 336 4.82 -12.83 -16.68
N THR A 337 4.09 -13.17 -15.63
CA THR A 337 4.66 -13.48 -14.31
C THR A 337 5.52 -14.74 -14.36
N PHE A 338 5.03 -15.80 -15.02
CA PHE A 338 5.77 -17.07 -15.14
C PHE A 338 6.98 -16.94 -16.05
N ASP A 339 6.87 -16.16 -17.13
CA ASP A 339 7.99 -15.87 -18.02
C ASP A 339 9.10 -15.10 -17.30
N PHE A 340 8.75 -14.14 -16.43
CA PHE A 340 9.72 -13.47 -15.57
C PHE A 340 10.40 -14.47 -14.61
N ALA A 341 9.63 -15.33 -13.96
CA ALA A 341 10.16 -16.34 -13.05
C ALA A 341 11.13 -17.29 -13.75
N ARG A 342 10.81 -17.72 -14.98
CA ARG A 342 11.70 -18.61 -15.76
C ARG A 342 12.92 -17.90 -16.31
N GLN A 343 12.73 -16.75 -16.95
CA GLN A 343 13.79 -16.07 -17.73
C GLN A 343 14.75 -15.27 -16.87
N VAL A 344 14.24 -14.64 -15.79
CA VAL A 344 15.05 -13.77 -14.94
C VAL A 344 15.48 -14.50 -13.66
N LEU A 345 14.57 -15.26 -13.02
CA LEU A 345 14.90 -15.96 -11.78
C LEU A 345 15.43 -17.37 -12.00
N GLY A 346 15.40 -17.90 -13.25
CA GLY A 346 15.87 -19.23 -13.59
C GLY A 346 15.05 -20.37 -12.98
N MET A 347 13.80 -20.12 -12.64
CA MET A 347 12.89 -21.14 -12.08
C MET A 347 12.45 -22.12 -13.16
N LYS A 348 12.29 -23.40 -12.77
CA LYS A 348 11.93 -24.50 -13.70
C LYS A 348 10.61 -25.13 -13.27
#